data_6e9ad79e0d733368c8009e7b68644f39
#
_entry.id   6e9ad79e0d733368c8009e7b68644f39
#
_cell.length_a   1.000
_cell.length_b   1.000
_cell.length_c   1.000
_cell.angle_alpha   90.00
_cell.angle_beta   90.00
_cell.angle_gamma   90.00
#
_symmetry.space_group_name_H-M   'P 1'
#
loop_
_entity.id
_entity.type
_entity.pdbx_description
1 polymer ?
#
loop_
_entity_poly.entity_id
_entity_poly.type
_entity_poly.pdbx_seq_one_letter_code
_entity_poly.pdbx_strand_id
1 'polypeptide(L)'
;SDLYLTLFALFKLGVAPVNALFSHQRTELTAYASQISPRLVIADRTHPLFADDAFTAQLCRDHPSLQQVILRHASPPEQSLEALLAEPAGAFMATPTAGDEVAFFQLSGGSTGTPKLIPRTHNDYYYSIRESDAICGVTADTRYLIALPAAHNFPLSSPGALGVFYAGGQVILAADPSATACFPLIEKHQVTDTGLVPPAASLWLLALQESDSK
;
A
#
# COMPACT_ATOMS: atom_id res chain seq x y z
N SER A 1 3.87 -9.16 -2.25
CA SER A 1 3.90 -8.51 -0.96
C SER A 1 2.51 -8.39 -0.37
N ASP A 2 2.43 -8.52 0.93
CA ASP A 2 1.18 -8.69 1.69
C ASP A 2 0.24 -7.49 1.54
N LEU A 3 0.77 -6.27 1.30
CA LEU A 3 -0.03 -5.08 1.02
C LEU A 3 -0.99 -5.32 -0.17
N TYR A 4 -0.44 -5.73 -1.31
CA TYR A 4 -1.26 -5.91 -2.52
C TYR A 4 -2.18 -7.13 -2.42
N LEU A 5 -1.71 -8.22 -1.82
CA LEU A 5 -2.55 -9.41 -1.56
C LEU A 5 -3.73 -9.04 -0.66
N THR A 6 -3.47 -8.31 0.43
CA THR A 6 -4.51 -7.85 1.35
C THR A 6 -5.47 -6.88 0.66
N LEU A 7 -4.96 -5.93 -0.13
CA LEU A 7 -5.77 -4.96 -0.87
C LEU A 7 -6.74 -5.67 -1.83
N PHE A 8 -6.25 -6.61 -2.64
CA PHE A 8 -7.09 -7.37 -3.56
C PHE A 8 -8.07 -8.29 -2.84
N ALA A 9 -7.68 -8.89 -1.71
CA ALA A 9 -8.59 -9.67 -0.88
C ALA A 9 -9.74 -8.81 -0.35
N LEU A 10 -9.45 -7.62 0.16
CA LEU A 10 -10.47 -6.67 0.64
C LEU A 10 -11.40 -6.22 -0.49
N PHE A 11 -10.89 -5.93 -1.68
CA PHE A 11 -11.73 -5.63 -2.84
C PHE A 11 -12.68 -6.77 -3.19
N LYS A 12 -12.20 -8.02 -3.17
CA LYS A 12 -13.05 -9.20 -3.42
C LYS A 12 -14.11 -9.41 -2.35
N LEU A 13 -13.88 -8.93 -1.13
CA LEU A 13 -14.84 -8.97 -0.03
C LEU A 13 -15.81 -7.78 -0.05
N GLY A 14 -15.68 -6.82 -0.96
CA GLY A 14 -16.44 -5.58 -0.98
C GLY A 14 -16.13 -4.65 0.20
N VAL A 15 -14.91 -4.71 0.72
CA VAL A 15 -14.43 -3.89 1.84
C VAL A 15 -13.59 -2.74 1.31
N ALA A 16 -13.89 -1.52 1.72
CA ALA A 16 -13.14 -0.32 1.35
C ALA A 16 -12.03 -0.01 2.38
N PRO A 17 -10.75 -0.28 2.08
CA PRO A 17 -9.64 0.01 2.98
C PRO A 17 -9.22 1.49 2.97
N VAL A 18 -8.55 1.90 4.05
CA VAL A 18 -7.70 3.10 4.10
C VAL A 18 -6.25 2.63 4.03
N ASN A 19 -5.53 3.02 2.99
CA ASN A 19 -4.13 2.66 2.82
C ASN A 19 -3.23 3.61 3.61
N ALA A 20 -3.12 3.39 4.93
CA ALA A 20 -2.27 4.18 5.79
C ALA A 20 -0.79 3.97 5.43
N LEU A 21 0.01 5.04 5.51
CA LEU A 21 1.45 4.97 5.28
C LEU A 21 2.17 4.51 6.55
N PHE A 22 3.29 3.82 6.39
CA PHE A 22 4.13 3.39 7.52
C PHE A 22 4.64 4.57 8.37
N SER A 23 4.78 5.75 7.77
CA SER A 23 5.18 6.98 8.46
C SER A 23 4.08 7.60 9.32
N HIS A 24 2.82 7.16 9.17
CA HIS A 24 1.72 7.71 9.97
C HIS A 24 1.83 7.28 11.42
N GLN A 25 1.47 8.22 12.29
CA GLN A 25 1.56 8.05 13.73
C GLN A 25 0.17 8.02 14.37
N ARG A 26 0.13 8.05 15.69
CA ARG A 26 -1.10 7.98 16.49
C ARG A 26 -2.15 8.99 16.05
N THR A 27 -1.74 10.24 15.80
CA THR A 27 -2.65 11.33 15.42
C THR A 27 -3.41 11.03 14.14
N GLU A 28 -2.69 10.61 13.09
CA GLU A 28 -3.28 10.31 11.79
C GLU A 28 -4.20 9.09 11.88
N LEU A 29 -3.73 8.00 12.51
CA LEU A 29 -4.53 6.76 12.59
C LEU A 29 -5.80 6.95 13.43
N THR A 30 -5.73 7.68 14.53
CA THR A 30 -6.91 8.03 15.34
C THR A 30 -7.88 8.89 14.53
N ALA A 31 -7.37 9.86 13.78
CA ALA A 31 -8.19 10.72 12.93
C ALA A 31 -8.88 9.93 11.81
N TYR A 32 -8.22 8.97 11.20
CA TYR A 32 -8.86 8.08 10.21
C TYR A 32 -9.95 7.24 10.85
N ALA A 33 -9.66 6.62 11.98
CA ALA A 33 -10.65 5.82 12.71
C ALA A 33 -11.92 6.61 13.06
N SER A 34 -11.75 7.89 13.44
CA SER A 34 -12.88 8.79 13.73
C SER A 34 -13.71 9.15 12.50
N GLN A 35 -13.08 9.18 11.29
CA GLN A 35 -13.79 9.55 10.05
C GLN A 35 -14.61 8.40 9.46
N ILE A 36 -14.17 7.13 9.62
CA ILE A 36 -14.77 5.98 8.91
C ILE A 36 -15.38 4.93 9.82
N SER A 37 -15.19 5.01 11.14
CA SER A 37 -15.65 3.97 12.09
C SER A 37 -15.21 2.56 11.66
N PRO A 38 -13.91 2.25 11.64
CA PRO A 38 -13.37 1.03 11.06
C PRO A 38 -13.87 -0.20 11.82
N ARG A 39 -14.01 -1.31 11.11
CA ARG A 39 -14.34 -2.63 11.69
C ARG A 39 -13.12 -3.51 11.90
N LEU A 40 -12.06 -3.25 11.15
CA LEU A 40 -10.82 -4.04 11.14
C LEU A 40 -9.61 -3.11 11.02
N VAL A 41 -8.56 -3.43 11.76
CA VAL A 41 -7.22 -2.89 11.56
C VAL A 41 -6.29 -4.04 11.19
N ILE A 42 -5.51 -3.86 10.11
CA ILE A 42 -4.42 -4.75 9.73
C ILE A 42 -3.13 -3.95 9.84
N ALA A 43 -2.20 -4.41 10.66
CA ALA A 43 -0.95 -3.69 10.92
C ALA A 43 0.24 -4.66 11.08
N ASP A 44 1.40 -4.11 11.41
CA ASP A 44 2.63 -4.88 11.59
C ASP A 44 3.22 -4.62 12.98
N ARG A 45 3.56 -5.67 13.71
CA ARG A 45 4.17 -5.60 15.05
C ARG A 45 5.53 -4.91 15.04
N THR A 46 6.20 -4.85 13.90
CA THR A 46 7.46 -4.12 13.77
C THR A 46 7.28 -2.60 13.74
N HIS A 47 6.07 -2.11 13.50
CA HIS A 47 5.78 -0.68 13.59
C HIS A 47 5.69 -0.23 15.06
N PRO A 48 6.35 0.87 15.47
CA PRO A 48 6.42 1.30 16.88
C PRO A 48 5.06 1.44 17.59
N LEU A 49 4.02 1.87 16.89
CA LEU A 49 2.67 2.00 17.46
C LEU A 49 1.99 0.66 17.77
N PHE A 50 2.44 -0.41 17.15
CA PHE A 50 1.89 -1.74 17.28
C PHE A 50 2.86 -2.71 17.94
N ALA A 51 4.00 -2.23 18.42
CA ALA A 51 5.01 -3.03 19.13
C ALA A 51 4.48 -3.60 20.46
N ASP A 52 3.52 -2.92 21.06
CA ASP A 52 2.75 -3.37 22.22
C ASP A 52 1.24 -3.19 21.97
N ASP A 53 0.41 -3.54 22.95
CA ASP A 53 -1.04 -3.50 22.84
C ASP A 53 -1.66 -2.16 23.26
N ALA A 54 -0.87 -1.20 23.74
CA ALA A 54 -1.39 0.02 24.32
C ALA A 54 -2.20 0.83 23.31
N PHE A 55 -1.71 0.98 22.09
CA PHE A 55 -2.40 1.74 21.05
C PHE A 55 -3.63 1.00 20.50
N THR A 56 -3.53 -0.29 20.25
CA THR A 56 -4.67 -1.11 19.79
C THR A 56 -5.79 -1.17 20.82
N ALA A 57 -5.45 -1.35 22.08
CA ALA A 57 -6.42 -1.32 23.18
C ALA A 57 -7.10 0.05 23.31
N GLN A 58 -6.36 1.15 23.10
CA GLN A 58 -6.96 2.49 23.07
C GLN A 58 -7.91 2.64 21.87
N LEU A 59 -7.49 2.26 20.67
CA LEU A 59 -8.34 2.34 19.48
C LEU A 59 -9.64 1.56 19.66
N CYS A 60 -9.59 0.35 20.21
CA CYS A 60 -10.79 -0.47 20.47
C CYS A 60 -11.72 0.19 21.49
N ARG A 61 -11.19 0.86 22.52
CA ARG A 61 -12.02 1.59 23.50
C ARG A 61 -12.68 2.82 22.89
N ASP A 62 -11.92 3.59 22.08
CA ASP A 62 -12.38 4.86 21.52
C ASP A 62 -13.30 4.65 20.30
N HIS A 63 -13.16 3.51 19.62
CA HIS A 63 -13.92 3.15 18.42
C HIS A 63 -14.60 1.78 18.57
N PRO A 64 -15.80 1.71 19.19
CA PRO A 64 -16.51 0.45 19.41
C PRO A 64 -16.88 -0.32 18.12
N SER A 65 -16.83 0.33 16.96
CA SER A 65 -16.96 -0.32 15.65
C SER A 65 -15.83 -1.28 15.33
N LEU A 66 -14.64 -1.07 15.92
CA LEU A 66 -13.45 -1.89 15.69
C LEU A 66 -13.59 -3.24 16.38
N GLN A 67 -13.81 -4.29 15.58
CA GLN A 67 -14.12 -5.65 16.04
C GLN A 67 -12.89 -6.55 16.01
N GLN A 68 -11.91 -6.24 15.13
CA GLN A 68 -10.74 -7.08 14.93
C GLN A 68 -9.47 -6.25 14.72
N VAL A 69 -8.37 -6.77 15.23
CA VAL A 69 -7.01 -6.31 14.93
C VAL A 69 -6.21 -7.53 14.48
N ILE A 70 -5.69 -7.49 13.26
CA ILE A 70 -4.85 -8.54 12.66
C ILE A 70 -3.45 -7.97 12.52
N LEU A 71 -2.46 -8.64 13.07
CA LEU A 71 -1.09 -8.17 13.08
C LEU A 71 -0.17 -9.12 12.31
N ARG A 72 0.68 -8.57 11.47
CA ARG A 72 1.86 -9.30 10.98
C ARG A 72 2.86 -9.46 12.11
N HIS A 73 3.64 -10.53 12.04
CA HIS A 73 4.70 -10.85 13.02
C HIS A 73 4.19 -10.91 14.47
N ALA A 74 2.88 -11.19 14.65
CA ALA A 74 2.29 -11.41 15.96
C ALA A 74 2.50 -12.86 16.42
N SER A 75 2.55 -13.04 17.73
CA SER A 75 2.61 -14.37 18.37
C SER A 75 1.30 -14.70 19.07
N PRO A 76 0.89 -15.98 19.18
CA PRO A 76 -0.30 -16.33 19.94
C PRO A 76 -0.26 -15.74 21.37
N PRO A 77 -1.41 -15.32 21.94
CA PRO A 77 -2.78 -15.56 21.46
C PRO A 77 -3.31 -14.53 20.43
N GLU A 78 -2.49 -13.61 19.95
CA GLU A 78 -2.90 -12.60 18.98
C GLU A 78 -3.26 -13.21 17.63
N GLN A 79 -4.17 -12.57 16.92
CA GLN A 79 -4.52 -12.96 15.57
C GLN A 79 -3.45 -12.46 14.59
N SER A 80 -2.68 -13.40 14.02
CA SER A 80 -1.63 -13.07 13.05
C SER A 80 -2.09 -13.26 11.61
N LEU A 81 -1.62 -12.37 10.72
CA LEU A 81 -1.88 -12.47 9.29
C LEU A 81 -1.28 -13.77 8.72
N GLU A 82 -0.10 -14.16 9.19
CA GLU A 82 0.57 -15.38 8.76
C GLU A 82 -0.22 -16.62 9.13
N ALA A 83 -0.80 -16.67 10.33
CA ALA A 83 -1.65 -17.78 10.76
C ALA A 83 -2.91 -17.90 9.87
N LEU A 84 -3.56 -16.76 9.56
CA LEU A 84 -4.72 -16.73 8.66
C LEU A 84 -4.35 -17.19 7.24
N LEU A 85 -3.20 -16.78 6.72
CA LEU A 85 -2.73 -17.20 5.39
C LEU A 85 -2.33 -18.69 5.34
N ALA A 86 -2.02 -19.29 6.46
CA ALA A 86 -1.70 -20.72 6.56
C ALA A 86 -2.94 -21.63 6.66
N GLU A 87 -4.11 -21.05 6.95
CA GLU A 87 -5.36 -21.81 6.99
C GLU A 87 -5.75 -22.29 5.58
N PRO A 88 -6.30 -23.50 5.44
CA PRO A 88 -6.79 -23.99 4.16
C PRO A 88 -7.86 -23.04 3.60
N ALA A 89 -7.70 -22.59 2.36
CA ALA A 89 -8.71 -21.78 1.70
C ALA A 89 -10.00 -22.60 1.53
N GLY A 90 -11.07 -22.17 2.16
CA GLY A 90 -12.41 -22.69 1.93
C GLY A 90 -12.98 -22.22 0.58
N ALA A 91 -14.18 -22.67 0.24
CA ALA A 91 -14.91 -22.14 -0.90
C ALA A 91 -15.18 -20.64 -0.66
N PHE A 92 -14.65 -19.78 -1.53
CA PHE A 92 -14.83 -18.35 -1.48
C PHE A 92 -15.67 -17.86 -2.66
N MET A 93 -16.69 -17.07 -2.36
CA MET A 93 -17.42 -16.30 -3.37
C MET A 93 -17.15 -14.83 -3.17
N ALA A 94 -16.68 -14.15 -4.23
CA ALA A 94 -16.50 -12.71 -4.18
C ALA A 94 -17.84 -12.00 -3.96
N THR A 95 -17.83 -10.94 -3.16
CA THR A 95 -19.00 -10.08 -3.00
C THR A 95 -19.12 -9.19 -4.23
N PRO A 96 -20.23 -9.25 -4.99
CA PRO A 96 -20.44 -8.31 -6.08
C PRO A 96 -20.45 -6.88 -5.54
N THR A 97 -19.62 -6.02 -6.12
CA THR A 97 -19.52 -4.61 -5.76
C THR A 97 -19.81 -3.78 -7.00
N ALA A 98 -20.71 -2.81 -6.91
CA ALA A 98 -21.00 -1.91 -8.02
C ALA A 98 -19.79 -1.02 -8.34
N GLY A 99 -19.60 -0.69 -9.62
CA GLY A 99 -18.45 0.10 -10.06
C GLY A 99 -18.41 1.54 -9.50
N ASP A 100 -19.55 2.07 -9.09
CA ASP A 100 -19.73 3.39 -8.47
C ASP A 100 -19.64 3.38 -6.94
N GLU A 101 -19.49 2.18 -6.32
CA GLU A 101 -19.20 2.08 -4.89
C GLU A 101 -17.74 2.42 -4.59
N VAL A 102 -17.50 2.83 -3.34
CA VAL A 102 -16.15 3.19 -2.87
C VAL A 102 -15.27 1.95 -2.82
N ALA A 103 -14.20 1.96 -3.61
CA ALA A 103 -13.19 0.92 -3.61
C ALA A 103 -12.24 1.05 -2.41
N PHE A 104 -11.79 2.26 -2.12
CA PHE A 104 -10.89 2.56 -1.01
C PHE A 104 -10.82 4.07 -0.75
N PHE A 105 -10.13 4.44 0.34
CA PHE A 105 -9.89 5.84 0.67
C PHE A 105 -8.42 6.19 0.44
N GLN A 106 -8.18 7.20 -0.38
CA GLN A 106 -6.89 7.86 -0.48
C GLN A 106 -6.71 8.90 0.61
N LEU A 107 -5.46 9.24 0.86
CA LEU A 107 -5.08 10.23 1.86
C LEU A 107 -4.76 11.54 1.16
N SER A 108 -5.38 12.64 1.59
CA SER A 108 -4.98 13.97 1.12
C SER A 108 -3.59 14.32 1.66
N GLY A 109 -2.76 14.97 0.83
CA GLY A 109 -1.52 15.60 1.31
C GLY A 109 -1.86 16.76 2.23
N GLY A 110 -1.95 16.49 3.53
CA GLY A 110 -2.38 17.47 4.52
C GLY A 110 -1.33 18.56 4.75
N SER A 111 -1.44 19.68 4.02
CA SER A 111 -0.67 20.90 4.30
C SER A 111 -1.24 21.72 5.48
N THR A 112 -2.42 21.41 5.98
CA THR A 112 -3.20 22.26 6.89
C THR A 112 -3.80 21.56 8.11
N GLY A 113 -3.33 20.36 8.49
CA GLY A 113 -3.86 19.65 9.65
C GLY A 113 -4.15 18.17 9.40
N THR A 114 -5.22 17.65 10.00
CA THR A 114 -5.59 16.23 9.89
C THR A 114 -5.84 15.83 8.44
N PRO A 115 -5.16 14.79 7.92
CA PRO A 115 -5.38 14.32 6.56
C PRO A 115 -6.85 13.92 6.35
N LYS A 116 -7.39 14.31 5.20
CA LYS A 116 -8.75 13.93 4.82
C LYS A 116 -8.73 12.62 4.05
N LEU A 117 -9.71 11.80 4.28
CA LEU A 117 -9.96 10.59 3.51
C LEU A 117 -10.74 10.96 2.24
N ILE A 118 -10.18 10.61 1.09
CA ILE A 118 -10.77 10.87 -0.23
C ILE A 118 -11.33 9.55 -0.75
N PRO A 119 -12.65 9.38 -0.83
CA PRO A 119 -13.24 8.17 -1.38
C PRO A 119 -12.96 8.08 -2.88
N ARG A 120 -12.51 6.92 -3.35
CA ARG A 120 -12.32 6.60 -4.75
C ARG A 120 -13.21 5.41 -5.10
N THR A 121 -14.01 5.54 -6.16
CA THR A 121 -14.84 4.43 -6.63
C THR A 121 -14.05 3.46 -7.49
N HIS A 122 -14.58 2.25 -7.68
CA HIS A 122 -13.95 1.27 -8.58
C HIS A 122 -13.81 1.82 -10.00
N ASN A 123 -14.87 2.42 -10.55
CA ASN A 123 -14.85 2.97 -11.91
C ASN A 123 -13.87 4.14 -12.07
N ASP A 124 -13.87 5.09 -11.12
CA ASP A 124 -12.97 6.24 -11.14
C ASP A 124 -11.50 5.80 -11.10
N TYR A 125 -11.19 4.86 -10.20
CA TYR A 125 -9.81 4.44 -10.05
C TYR A 125 -9.34 3.53 -11.18
N TYR A 126 -10.22 2.66 -11.67
CA TYR A 126 -9.97 1.83 -12.85
C TYR A 126 -9.71 2.69 -14.11
N TYR A 127 -10.49 3.77 -14.29
CA TYR A 127 -10.25 4.75 -15.35
C TYR A 127 -8.86 5.38 -15.23
N SER A 128 -8.51 5.87 -14.03
CA SER A 128 -7.20 6.48 -13.78
C SER A 128 -6.03 5.53 -14.09
N ILE A 129 -6.15 4.26 -13.74
CA ILE A 129 -5.15 3.22 -14.02
C ILE A 129 -4.97 3.06 -15.53
N ARG A 130 -6.04 2.86 -16.27
CA ARG A 130 -6.00 2.65 -17.72
C ARG A 130 -5.37 3.83 -18.46
N GLU A 131 -5.79 5.05 -18.13
CA GLU A 131 -5.26 6.25 -18.78
C GLU A 131 -3.78 6.47 -18.44
N SER A 132 -3.37 6.20 -17.20
CA SER A 132 -1.96 6.26 -16.80
C SER A 132 -1.12 5.23 -17.57
N ASP A 133 -1.61 4.01 -17.73
CA ASP A 133 -0.92 2.96 -18.48
C ASP A 133 -0.76 3.33 -19.96
N ALA A 134 -1.83 3.84 -20.56
CA ALA A 134 -1.79 4.28 -21.96
C ALA A 134 -0.77 5.41 -22.18
N ILE A 135 -0.73 6.41 -21.27
CA ILE A 135 0.21 7.54 -21.34
C ILE A 135 1.65 7.08 -21.12
N CYS A 136 1.87 6.19 -20.17
CA CYS A 136 3.21 5.72 -19.80
C CYS A 136 3.71 4.55 -20.66
N GLY A 137 2.88 3.98 -21.55
CA GLY A 137 3.25 2.86 -22.40
C GLY A 137 3.48 1.56 -21.63
N VAL A 138 2.75 1.34 -20.52
CA VAL A 138 2.86 0.12 -19.71
C VAL A 138 2.33 -1.08 -20.46
N THR A 139 3.08 -2.19 -20.45
CA THR A 139 2.76 -3.43 -21.16
C THR A 139 3.03 -4.66 -20.28
N ALA A 140 2.72 -5.85 -20.80
CA ALA A 140 3.04 -7.12 -20.13
C ALA A 140 4.56 -7.34 -19.95
N ASP A 141 5.40 -6.66 -20.74
CA ASP A 141 6.86 -6.74 -20.62
C ASP A 141 7.43 -5.75 -19.57
N THR A 142 6.60 -4.86 -19.04
CA THR A 142 7.03 -3.88 -18.04
C THR A 142 7.46 -4.55 -16.74
N ARG A 143 8.66 -4.21 -16.30
CA ARG A 143 9.23 -4.59 -14.99
C ARG A 143 9.44 -3.32 -14.17
N TYR A 144 8.45 -3.03 -13.34
CA TYR A 144 8.33 -1.76 -12.63
C TYR A 144 8.89 -1.85 -11.21
N LEU A 145 9.86 -1.00 -10.87
CA LEU A 145 10.39 -0.89 -9.51
C LEU A 145 9.60 0.11 -8.68
N ILE A 146 9.03 -0.36 -7.59
CA ILE A 146 8.43 0.46 -6.53
C ILE A 146 9.50 0.77 -5.49
N ALA A 147 10.05 1.97 -5.56
CA ALA A 147 11.05 2.49 -4.62
C ALA A 147 10.44 3.40 -3.54
N LEU A 148 9.26 3.95 -3.78
CA LEU A 148 8.54 4.82 -2.85
C LEU A 148 7.51 4.02 -2.03
N PRO A 149 6.97 4.59 -0.92
CA PRO A 149 5.99 3.89 -0.08
C PRO A 149 4.80 3.35 -0.88
N ALA A 150 4.68 2.04 -0.98
CA ALA A 150 3.78 1.33 -1.90
C ALA A 150 2.28 1.64 -1.68
N ALA A 151 1.90 2.07 -0.47
CA ALA A 151 0.53 2.47 -0.15
C ALA A 151 0.18 3.90 -0.60
N HIS A 152 1.18 4.71 -0.97
CA HIS A 152 0.95 6.07 -1.48
C HIS A 152 0.35 6.02 -2.88
N ASN A 153 -0.52 6.99 -3.21
CA ASN A 153 -1.23 7.02 -4.49
C ASN A 153 -0.31 6.91 -5.72
N PHE A 154 0.79 7.65 -5.74
CA PHE A 154 1.69 7.68 -6.90
C PHE A 154 2.29 6.30 -7.22
N PRO A 155 2.99 5.60 -6.29
CA PRO A 155 3.49 4.25 -6.58
C PRO A 155 2.39 3.18 -6.64
N LEU A 156 1.18 3.46 -6.16
CA LEU A 156 0.07 2.54 -6.24
C LEU A 156 -0.55 2.47 -7.64
N SER A 157 -0.77 3.62 -8.32
CA SER A 157 -1.59 3.66 -9.54
C SER A 157 -1.29 4.75 -10.57
N SER A 158 -0.07 5.34 -10.60
CA SER A 158 0.23 6.42 -11.57
C SER A 158 1.54 6.20 -12.34
N PRO A 159 1.66 5.17 -13.18
CA PRO A 159 0.86 3.96 -13.35
C PRO A 159 0.92 3.03 -12.15
N GLY A 160 2.08 2.99 -11.45
CA GLY A 160 2.31 2.26 -10.22
C GLY A 160 2.02 0.76 -10.31
N ALA A 161 1.87 0.13 -9.15
CA ALA A 161 1.69 -1.31 -9.09
C ALA A 161 0.39 -1.79 -9.74
N LEU A 162 -0.72 -1.05 -9.56
CA LEU A 162 -2.02 -1.47 -10.08
C LEU A 162 -2.08 -1.37 -11.61
N GLY A 163 -1.42 -0.37 -12.22
CA GLY A 163 -1.29 -0.28 -13.65
C GLY A 163 -0.49 -1.45 -14.22
N VAL A 164 0.66 -1.71 -13.62
CA VAL A 164 1.49 -2.85 -14.05
C VAL A 164 0.78 -4.19 -13.92
N PHE A 165 0.01 -4.41 -12.85
CA PHE A 165 -0.81 -5.62 -12.71
C PHE A 165 -1.94 -5.67 -13.74
N TYR A 166 -2.56 -4.54 -14.05
CA TYR A 166 -3.59 -4.46 -15.08
C TYR A 166 -3.05 -4.82 -16.47
N ALA A 167 -1.85 -4.34 -16.82
CA ALA A 167 -1.18 -4.66 -18.07
C ALA A 167 -0.57 -6.08 -18.12
N GLY A 168 -0.49 -6.79 -16.99
CA GLY A 168 0.12 -8.12 -16.89
C GLY A 168 1.64 -8.10 -16.73
N GLY A 169 2.22 -6.96 -16.37
CA GLY A 169 3.65 -6.79 -16.11
C GLY A 169 4.08 -7.26 -14.72
N GLN A 170 5.33 -6.99 -14.37
CA GLN A 170 5.96 -7.41 -13.12
C GLN A 170 6.26 -6.22 -12.21
N VAL A 171 5.90 -6.32 -10.94
CA VAL A 171 6.24 -5.34 -9.90
C VAL A 171 7.39 -5.87 -9.04
N ILE A 172 8.43 -5.06 -8.90
CA ILE A 172 9.59 -5.29 -8.03
C ILE A 172 9.49 -4.30 -6.86
N LEU A 173 9.68 -4.77 -5.62
CA LEU A 173 9.61 -3.92 -4.44
C LEU A 173 10.99 -3.70 -3.86
N ALA A 174 11.40 -2.44 -3.70
CA ALA A 174 12.58 -2.08 -2.91
C ALA A 174 12.22 -1.93 -1.42
N ALA A 175 13.17 -2.13 -0.55
CA ALA A 175 13.01 -1.91 0.88
C ALA A 175 12.89 -0.42 1.21
N ASP A 176 13.64 0.41 0.51
CA ASP A 176 13.67 1.87 0.63
C ASP A 176 14.12 2.50 -0.70
N PRO A 177 14.04 3.84 -0.88
CA PRO A 177 14.39 4.51 -2.13
C PRO A 177 15.89 4.76 -2.34
N SER A 178 16.78 4.23 -1.50
CA SER A 178 18.22 4.43 -1.64
C SER A 178 18.78 3.75 -2.89
N ALA A 179 19.84 4.31 -3.47
CA ALA A 179 20.55 3.70 -4.58
C ALA A 179 21.08 2.30 -4.22
N THR A 180 21.56 2.12 -2.99
CA THR A 180 22.06 0.83 -2.49
C THR A 180 20.99 -0.26 -2.43
N ALA A 181 19.74 0.10 -2.14
CA ALA A 181 18.62 -0.85 -2.17
C ALA A 181 18.09 -1.09 -3.58
N CYS A 182 18.08 -0.05 -4.43
CA CYS A 182 17.40 -0.09 -5.71
C CYS A 182 18.27 -0.59 -6.87
N PHE A 183 19.55 -0.16 -6.98
CA PHE A 183 20.39 -0.50 -8.13
C PHE A 183 20.63 -2.01 -8.31
N PRO A 184 20.90 -2.79 -7.25
CA PRO A 184 21.00 -4.23 -7.39
C PRO A 184 19.70 -4.91 -7.89
N LEU A 185 18.53 -4.34 -7.52
CA LEU A 185 17.25 -4.83 -7.99
C LEU A 185 17.01 -4.49 -9.46
N ILE A 186 17.41 -3.28 -9.88
CA ILE A 186 17.34 -2.83 -11.29
C ILE A 186 18.14 -3.79 -12.17
N GLU A 187 19.37 -4.07 -11.78
CA GLU A 187 20.23 -4.97 -12.53
C GLU A 187 19.71 -6.41 -12.53
N LYS A 188 19.42 -6.95 -11.35
CA LYS A 188 18.97 -8.33 -11.16
C LYS A 188 17.67 -8.65 -11.91
N HIS A 189 16.71 -7.74 -11.86
CA HIS A 189 15.38 -7.95 -12.44
C HIS A 189 15.20 -7.30 -13.79
N GLN A 190 16.26 -6.65 -14.33
CA GLN A 190 16.21 -5.93 -15.60
C GLN A 190 15.02 -4.98 -15.64
N VAL A 191 14.90 -4.12 -14.59
CA VAL A 191 13.83 -3.15 -14.44
C VAL A 191 13.76 -2.25 -15.66
N THR A 192 12.56 -2.06 -16.19
CA THR A 192 12.31 -1.19 -17.35
C THR A 192 11.85 0.19 -16.93
N ASP A 193 11.11 0.29 -15.82
CA ASP A 193 10.43 1.50 -15.41
C ASP A 193 10.47 1.69 -13.89
N THR A 194 10.49 2.94 -13.45
CA THR A 194 10.30 3.31 -12.04
C THR A 194 9.74 4.72 -11.92
N GLY A 195 8.99 4.98 -10.86
CA GLY A 195 8.53 6.32 -10.50
C GLY A 195 9.32 6.86 -9.31
N LEU A 196 9.91 8.05 -9.45
CA LEU A 196 10.65 8.71 -8.40
C LEU A 196 10.13 10.13 -8.15
N VAL A 197 10.38 10.63 -6.94
CA VAL A 197 10.26 12.05 -6.64
C VAL A 197 11.61 12.74 -6.84
N PRO A 198 11.65 14.06 -7.15
CA PRO A 198 12.90 14.75 -7.47
C PRO A 198 14.04 14.54 -6.44
N PRO A 199 13.80 14.58 -5.12
CA PRO A 199 14.87 14.31 -4.16
C PRO A 199 15.50 12.93 -4.30
N ALA A 200 14.70 11.88 -4.52
CA ALA A 200 15.20 10.52 -4.71
C ALA A 200 16.00 10.39 -6.01
N ALA A 201 15.52 11.00 -7.10
CA ALA A 201 16.23 11.02 -8.37
C ALA A 201 17.60 11.73 -8.24
N SER A 202 17.67 12.86 -7.53
CA SER A 202 18.92 13.57 -7.27
C SER A 202 19.93 12.72 -6.49
N LEU A 203 19.47 11.98 -5.49
CA LEU A 203 20.33 11.07 -4.73
C LEU A 203 20.85 9.91 -5.59
N TRP A 204 20.04 9.39 -6.50
CA TRP A 204 20.50 8.35 -7.43
C TRP A 204 21.55 8.86 -8.41
N LEU A 205 21.38 10.09 -8.93
CA LEU A 205 22.39 10.71 -9.81
C LEU A 205 23.72 10.90 -9.10
N LEU A 206 23.70 11.36 -7.84
CA LEU A 206 24.93 11.48 -7.04
C LEU A 206 25.63 10.13 -6.83
N ALA A 207 24.86 9.10 -6.50
CA ALA A 207 25.39 7.75 -6.31
C ALA A 207 26.04 7.17 -7.59
N LEU A 208 25.49 7.45 -8.77
CA LEU A 208 26.06 7.07 -10.05
C LEU A 208 27.39 7.80 -10.31
N GLN A 209 27.47 9.11 -10.07
CA GLN A 209 28.68 9.89 -10.25
C GLN A 209 29.82 9.41 -9.34
N GLU A 210 29.52 9.00 -8.11
CA GLU A 210 30.51 8.43 -7.17
C GLU A 210 30.99 7.04 -7.61
N SER A 211 30.14 6.28 -8.30
CA SER A 211 30.50 4.96 -8.84
C SER A 211 31.42 5.07 -10.06
N ASP A 212 31.19 6.04 -10.95
CA ASP A 212 31.98 6.24 -12.17
C ASP A 212 33.36 6.87 -11.85
N SER A 213 33.56 7.37 -10.64
CA SER A 213 34.84 7.98 -10.21
C SER A 213 35.79 7.00 -9.50
N LYS A 214 35.43 5.73 -9.42
CA LYS A 214 36.25 4.63 -8.85
C LYS A 214 36.72 3.68 -9.93
#